data_728d90c4e35b409c4c21ef9eeefa25f7
#
_entry.id   728d90c4e35b409c4c21ef9eeefa25f7
#
_cell.length_a   1.000
_cell.length_b   1.000
_cell.length_c   1.000
_cell.angle_alpha   90.00
_cell.angle_beta   90.00
_cell.angle_gamma   90.00
#
_symmetry.space_group_name_H-M   'P 1'
#
loop_
_entity.id
_entity.type
_entity.pdbx_description
1 polymer ?
#
loop_
_entity_poly.entity_id
_entity_poly.type
_entity_poly.pdbx_seq_one_letter_code
_entity_poly.pdbx_strand_id
1 'polypeptide(L)' 'NGWVKFSNGLILQWGTGASGKNNLPISFNNILCALAVPNSPLYTYETSITSINKSYINIMIWSNNHGSSTAYYIAIGN' A
#
# COMPACT_ATOMS: atom_id res chain seq x y z
N ASN A 1 3.32 -0.21 -10.42
CA ASN A 1 2.02 -0.58 -9.84
C ASN A 1 1.31 -1.57 -10.76
N GLY A 2 0.72 -2.58 -10.17
CA GLY A 2 0.05 -3.61 -10.97
C GLY A 2 -0.95 -4.41 -10.18
N TRP A 3 -1.58 -5.36 -10.85
CA TRP A 3 -2.54 -6.23 -10.23
C TRP A 3 -2.68 -7.52 -11.01
N VAL A 4 -3.16 -8.54 -10.33
CA VAL A 4 -3.51 -9.83 -10.95
C VAL A 4 -4.79 -10.35 -10.30
N LYS A 5 -5.66 -10.92 -11.12
CA LYS A 5 -6.88 -11.57 -10.65
C LYS A 5 -6.75 -13.07 -10.88
N PHE A 6 -6.95 -13.82 -9.81
CA PHE A 6 -6.92 -15.29 -9.87
C PHE A 6 -8.29 -15.83 -10.28
N SER A 7 -8.31 -17.07 -10.73
CA SER A 7 -9.54 -17.71 -11.22
C SER A 7 -10.61 -17.85 -10.14
N ASN A 8 -10.22 -17.86 -8.86
CA ASN A 8 -11.16 -17.90 -7.75
C ASN A 8 -11.73 -16.53 -7.37
N GLY A 9 -11.39 -15.47 -8.11
CA GLY A 9 -11.85 -14.11 -7.84
C GLY A 9 -10.93 -13.29 -6.96
N LEU A 10 -9.90 -13.89 -6.37
CA LEU A 10 -8.93 -13.16 -5.55
C LEU A 10 -8.13 -12.19 -6.42
N ILE A 11 -7.93 -10.97 -5.92
CA ILE A 11 -7.15 -9.94 -6.59
C ILE A 11 -5.99 -9.55 -5.70
N LEU A 12 -4.79 -9.55 -6.28
CA LEU A 12 -3.58 -9.07 -5.64
C LEU A 12 -3.16 -7.78 -6.34
N GLN A 13 -2.91 -6.73 -5.56
CA GLN A 13 -2.44 -5.46 -6.09
C GLN A 13 -1.16 -5.05 -5.36
N TRP A 14 -0.28 -4.35 -6.06
CA TRP A 14 1.00 -3.92 -5.50
C TRP A 14 1.42 -2.60 -6.12
N GLY A 15 2.31 -1.91 -5.43
CA GLY A 15 2.86 -0.69 -5.98
C GLY A 15 3.80 0.00 -5.03
N THR A 16 4.23 1.17 -5.47
CA THR A 16 5.02 2.10 -4.69
C THR A 16 4.16 3.31 -4.39
N GLY A 17 4.15 3.73 -3.15
CA GLY A 17 3.35 4.86 -2.71
C GLY A 17 4.14 5.80 -1.82
N ALA A 18 3.48 6.88 -1.43
CA ALA A 18 4.02 7.89 -0.53
C ALA A 18 3.07 8.07 0.66
N SER A 19 3.47 8.87 1.63
CA SER A 19 2.57 9.23 2.71
C SER A 19 1.31 9.87 2.17
N GLY A 20 0.17 9.45 2.71
CA GLY A 20 -1.13 9.95 2.32
C GLY A 20 -1.91 8.95 1.49
N LYS A 21 -2.78 9.46 0.66
CA LYS A 21 -3.69 8.65 -0.15
C LYS A 21 -2.97 8.08 -1.36
N ASN A 22 -3.07 6.77 -1.53
CA ASN A 22 -2.51 6.06 -2.68
C ASN A 22 -3.63 5.31 -3.39
N ASN A 23 -3.91 5.70 -4.62
CA ASN A 23 -4.93 5.05 -5.41
C ASN A 23 -4.47 3.68 -5.85
N LEU A 24 -5.33 2.69 -5.72
CA LEU A 24 -5.05 1.34 -6.19
C LEU A 24 -5.21 1.26 -7.72
N PRO A 25 -4.48 0.35 -8.38
CA PRO A 25 -4.64 0.15 -9.83
C PRO A 25 -6.07 -0.14 -10.26
N ILE A 26 -6.81 -0.93 -9.47
CA ILE A 26 -8.23 -1.19 -9.69
C ILE A 26 -8.95 -1.16 -8.34
N SER A 27 -10.27 -1.02 -8.39
CA SER A 27 -11.09 -1.06 -7.18
C SER A 27 -11.39 -2.50 -6.78
N PHE A 28 -11.41 -2.75 -5.47
CA PHE A 28 -11.92 -4.00 -4.91
C PHE A 28 -13.43 -3.90 -4.67
N ASN A 29 -14.11 -5.02 -4.68
CA ASN A 29 -15.45 -5.14 -4.08
C ASN A 29 -15.34 -5.34 -2.57
N ASN A 30 -14.40 -6.19 -2.16
CA ASN A 30 -14.11 -6.43 -0.75
C ASN A 30 -12.61 -6.47 -0.58
N ILE A 31 -12.09 -5.68 0.35
CA ILE A 31 -10.68 -5.69 0.67
C ILE A 31 -10.45 -6.60 1.88
N LEU A 32 -9.48 -7.50 1.80
CA LEU A 32 -9.17 -8.44 2.85
C LEU A 32 -8.05 -7.95 3.75
N CYS A 33 -6.96 -7.50 3.16
CA CYS A 33 -5.85 -6.93 3.91
C CYS A 33 -4.95 -6.11 3.00
N ALA A 34 -4.16 -5.25 3.64
CA ALA A 34 -3.10 -4.51 2.96
C ALA A 34 -1.95 -4.30 3.94
N LEU A 35 -0.75 -4.18 3.40
CA LEU A 35 0.41 -3.84 4.19
C LEU A 35 1.38 -3.01 3.36
N ALA A 36 2.25 -2.29 4.06
CA ALA A 36 3.27 -1.48 3.43
C ALA A 36 4.58 -1.63 4.19
N VAL A 37 5.68 -1.53 3.46
CA VAL A 37 7.03 -1.55 4.02
C VAL A 37 7.81 -0.36 3.49
N PRO A 38 8.74 0.20 4.29
CA PRO A 38 9.55 1.32 3.82
C PRO A 38 10.44 0.91 2.64
N ASN A 39 10.62 1.84 1.72
CA ASN A 39 11.55 1.69 0.62
C ASN A 39 12.75 2.59 0.90
N SER A 40 13.55 2.23 1.90
CA SER A 40 14.77 2.98 2.20
C SER A 40 15.77 2.06 2.88
N PRO A 41 16.95 1.85 2.27
CA PRO A 41 17.99 1.04 2.88
C PRO A 41 18.88 1.81 3.87
N LEU A 42 18.77 3.16 3.90
CA LEU A 42 19.72 3.98 4.63
C LEU A 42 19.24 4.43 5.99
N TYR A 43 17.94 4.49 6.21
CA TYR A 43 17.35 5.05 7.43
C TYR A 43 16.27 4.14 7.95
N THR A 44 16.01 4.26 9.26
CA THR A 44 14.89 3.56 9.87
C THR A 44 13.61 4.35 9.62
N TYR A 45 12.69 3.76 8.92
CA TYR A 45 11.36 4.28 8.68
C TYR A 45 10.32 3.35 9.26
N GLU A 46 9.20 3.92 9.66
CA GLU A 46 8.03 3.16 10.06
C GLU A 46 6.92 3.43 9.05
N THR A 47 6.20 2.39 8.70
CA THR A 47 5.02 2.52 7.86
C THR A 47 3.83 1.91 8.55
N SER A 48 2.67 2.50 8.32
CA SER A 48 1.40 1.91 8.73
C SER A 48 0.34 2.24 7.69
N ILE A 49 -0.66 1.38 7.62
CA ILE A 49 -1.86 1.63 6.84
C ILE A 49 -2.85 2.28 7.80
N THR A 50 -3.14 3.55 7.60
CA THR A 50 -4.03 4.30 8.51
C THR A 50 -5.49 4.18 8.15
N SER A 51 -5.80 3.91 6.89
CA SER A 51 -7.15 3.56 6.48
C SER A 51 -7.12 2.79 5.16
N ILE A 52 -8.11 1.96 4.97
CA ILE A 52 -8.26 1.12 3.78
C ILE A 52 -9.61 1.41 3.16
N ASN A 53 -9.61 1.63 1.86
CA ASN A 53 -10.83 1.82 1.09
C ASN A 53 -10.76 0.92 -0.15
N LYS A 54 -11.91 0.70 -0.80
CA LYS A 54 -11.97 -0.20 -1.96
C LYS A 54 -11.10 0.27 -3.13
N SER A 55 -10.86 1.57 -3.26
CA SER A 55 -10.12 2.14 -4.38
C SER A 55 -8.81 2.81 -4.00
N TYR A 56 -8.52 2.92 -2.71
CA TYR A 56 -7.27 3.53 -2.26
C TYR A 56 -6.89 3.04 -0.86
N ILE A 57 -5.65 3.26 -0.50
CA ILE A 57 -5.14 3.05 0.86
C ILE A 57 -4.42 4.31 1.30
N ASN A 58 -4.53 4.64 2.58
CA ASN A 58 -3.74 5.71 3.19
C ASN A 58 -2.56 5.10 3.92
N ILE A 59 -1.37 5.57 3.59
CA ILE A 59 -0.12 5.12 4.17
C ILE A 59 0.47 6.26 4.97
N MET A 60 0.95 5.96 6.17
CA MET A 60 1.76 6.88 6.94
C MET A 60 3.19 6.37 6.97
N ILE A 61 4.12 7.21 6.54
CA ILE A 61 5.55 6.92 6.59
C ILE A 61 6.17 7.91 7.57
N TRP A 62 6.87 7.39 8.58
CA TRP A 62 7.48 8.21 9.60
C TRP A 62 8.95 7.88 9.75
N SER A 63 9.74 8.93 9.93
CA SER A 63 11.17 8.81 10.16
C SER A 63 11.61 9.89 11.13
N ASN A 64 12.57 9.58 11.96
CA ASN A 64 12.96 10.46 13.05
C ASN A 64 13.55 11.79 12.60
N ASN A 65 14.34 11.83 11.56
CA ASN A 65 15.05 13.06 11.15
C ASN A 65 15.00 13.29 9.64
N HIS A 66 14.15 12.63 8.93
CA HIS A 66 14.17 12.68 7.48
C HIS A 66 12.79 12.97 6.95
N GLY A 67 12.74 13.65 5.83
CA GLY A 67 11.50 13.97 5.18
C GLY A 67 10.79 12.73 4.64
N SER A 68 9.80 12.95 3.82
CA SER A 68 9.00 11.89 3.23
C SER A 68 9.86 10.91 2.43
N SER A 69 9.46 9.67 2.47
CA SER A 69 10.05 8.59 1.68
C SER A 69 8.95 7.88 0.92
N THR A 70 9.30 6.83 0.21
CA THR A 70 8.32 5.97 -0.45
C THR A 70 8.21 4.65 0.29
N ALA A 71 7.14 3.93 0.01
CA ALA A 71 6.89 2.62 0.56
C ALA A 71 6.44 1.68 -0.56
N TYR A 72 6.73 0.41 -0.40
CA TYR A 72 6.07 -0.62 -1.20
C TYR A 72 4.83 -1.08 -0.48
N TYR A 73 3.76 -1.33 -1.23
CA TYR A 73 2.54 -1.85 -0.64
C TYR A 73 2.04 -3.07 -1.40
N ILE A 74 1.26 -3.87 -0.70
CA ILE A 74 0.53 -4.98 -1.27
C ILE A 74 -0.86 -4.98 -0.67
N ALA A 75 -1.87 -5.26 -1.48
CA ALA A 75 -3.26 -5.32 -1.04
C ALA A 75 -3.94 -6.54 -1.68
N ILE A 76 -4.77 -7.20 -0.90
CA ILE A 76 -5.45 -8.43 -1.32
C ILE A 76 -6.94 -8.27 -1.05
N GLY A 77 -7.75 -8.66 -2.02
CA GLY A 77 -9.20 -8.61 -1.92
C GLY A 77 -9.88 -9.32 -3.07
N ASN A 78 -11.10 -8.95 -3.32
CA ASN A 78 -11.84 -9.48 -4.48
C ASN A 78 -12.81 -8.48 -5.07
#